data_97ec740c992385489e711f0ee6ea5f6b
#
_entry.id   97ec740c992385489e711f0ee6ea5f6b
#
_cell.length_a   1.000
_cell.length_b   1.000
_cell.length_c   1.000
_cell.angle_alpha   90.00
_cell.angle_beta   90.00
_cell.angle_gamma   90.00
#
_symmetry.space_group_name_H-M   'P 1'
#
loop_
_entity.id
_entity.type
_entity.pdbx_description
1 polymer ?
#
loop_
_entity_poly.entity_id
_entity_poly.type
_entity_poly.pdbx_seq_one_letter_code
_entity_poly.pdbx_strand_id
1 'polypeptide(L)'
;MSINEIDYLTKDFYQAISFDHSAPPDFTPVKILFYGAGMLINNTFSKPITFTAENFVKAMESQVADGAMEQFMQRELHANTEIFGKVAHRISVYEYNFADHEMPKLPRGINFIQFVQIEGHWRILSMAWSDENEGHLIPEEYLINRLERF
;
A
#
# COMPACT_ATOMS: atom_id res chain seq x y z
N MET A 1 2.82 -8.56 -19.83
CA MET A 1 1.58 -9.07 -19.23
C MET A 1 1.04 -8.08 -18.21
N SER A 2 -0.27 -7.84 -18.24
CA SER A 2 -0.91 -6.85 -17.38
C SER A 2 -0.69 -7.08 -15.89
N ILE A 3 -0.70 -8.35 -15.44
CA ILE A 3 -0.52 -8.67 -14.03
C ILE A 3 0.87 -8.29 -13.53
N ASN A 4 1.90 -8.41 -14.39
CA ASN A 4 3.25 -8.02 -14.01
C ASN A 4 3.36 -6.52 -13.78
N GLU A 5 2.69 -5.70 -14.59
CA GLU A 5 2.69 -4.25 -14.42
C GLU A 5 1.99 -3.87 -13.11
N ILE A 6 0.88 -4.54 -12.77
CA ILE A 6 0.17 -4.32 -11.50
C ILE A 6 1.04 -4.73 -10.32
N ASP A 7 1.76 -5.84 -10.43
CA ASP A 7 2.71 -6.28 -9.41
C ASP A 7 3.78 -5.21 -9.16
N TYR A 8 4.36 -4.66 -10.23
CA TYR A 8 5.37 -3.61 -10.12
C TYR A 8 4.83 -2.33 -9.53
N LEU A 9 3.62 -1.90 -9.91
CA LEU A 9 3.00 -0.72 -9.33
C LEU A 9 2.81 -0.87 -7.83
N THR A 10 2.36 -2.04 -7.39
CA THR A 10 2.15 -2.31 -5.96
C THR A 10 3.48 -2.29 -5.21
N LYS A 11 4.49 -2.97 -5.76
CA LYS A 11 5.83 -2.98 -5.16
C LYS A 11 6.42 -1.59 -5.09
N ASP A 12 6.30 -0.83 -6.17
CA ASP A 12 6.81 0.53 -6.24
C ASP A 12 6.13 1.43 -5.21
N PHE A 13 4.82 1.25 -4.98
CA PHE A 13 4.11 2.00 -3.96
C PHE A 13 4.69 1.74 -2.58
N TYR A 14 4.80 0.46 -2.18
CA TYR A 14 5.33 0.13 -0.86
C TYR A 14 6.78 0.55 -0.69
N GLN A 15 7.58 0.47 -1.74
CA GLN A 15 8.97 0.96 -1.69
C GLN A 15 9.03 2.48 -1.57
N ALA A 16 8.17 3.20 -2.28
CA ALA A 16 8.18 4.67 -2.28
C ALA A 16 7.82 5.26 -0.93
N ILE A 17 7.04 4.55 -0.11
CA ILE A 17 6.65 5.02 1.23
C ILE A 17 7.55 4.48 2.34
N SER A 18 8.49 3.59 2.02
CA SER A 18 9.38 2.96 2.99
C SER A 18 10.72 3.69 3.04
N PHE A 19 11.26 3.85 4.24
CA PHE A 19 12.56 4.49 4.45
C PHE A 19 13.14 4.09 5.79
N ASP A 20 14.46 4.22 5.92
CA ASP A 20 15.18 4.01 7.17
C ASP A 20 16.23 5.11 7.33
N HIS A 21 17.17 4.92 8.26
CA HIS A 21 18.19 5.93 8.56
C HIS A 21 19.30 6.02 7.50
N SER A 22 19.30 5.13 6.51
CA SER A 22 20.40 5.09 5.53
C SER A 22 20.36 6.25 4.54
N ALA A 23 19.16 6.81 4.28
CA ALA A 23 19.01 7.94 3.37
C ALA A 23 17.75 8.73 3.70
N PRO A 24 17.70 10.04 3.37
CA PRO A 24 16.47 10.81 3.50
C PRO A 24 15.39 10.23 2.59
N PRO A 25 14.12 10.15 3.06
CA PRO A 25 13.05 9.63 2.23
C PRO A 25 12.65 10.61 1.12
N ASP A 26 12.20 10.06 0.01
CA ASP A 26 11.59 10.80 -1.08
C ASP A 26 10.27 10.11 -1.43
N PHE A 27 9.16 10.75 -1.09
CA PHE A 27 7.83 10.21 -1.32
C PHE A 27 7.20 10.66 -2.65
N THR A 28 7.89 11.52 -3.41
CA THR A 28 7.33 12.07 -4.65
C THR A 28 6.99 11.00 -5.70
N PRO A 29 7.69 9.86 -5.79
CA PRO A 29 7.29 8.82 -6.74
C PRO A 29 5.87 8.29 -6.56
N VAL A 30 5.29 8.40 -5.35
CA VAL A 30 3.90 7.97 -5.09
C VAL A 30 2.93 8.62 -6.08
N LYS A 31 3.10 9.92 -6.36
CA LYS A 31 2.17 10.66 -7.21
C LYS A 31 2.12 10.13 -8.65
N ILE A 32 3.23 9.60 -9.13
CA ILE A 32 3.33 9.12 -10.51
C ILE A 32 2.58 7.80 -10.70
N LEU A 33 2.38 7.06 -9.62
CA LEU A 33 1.76 5.73 -9.67
C LEU A 33 0.23 5.82 -9.85
N PHE A 34 -0.37 6.97 -9.53
CA PHE A 34 -1.81 7.12 -9.51
C PHE A 34 -2.35 7.76 -10.79
N TYR A 35 -3.54 7.33 -11.19
CA TYR A 35 -4.32 8.01 -12.22
C TYR A 35 -5.04 9.20 -11.58
N GLY A 36 -4.92 10.38 -12.19
CA GLY A 36 -5.56 11.60 -11.69
C GLY A 36 -5.06 11.94 -10.28
N ALA A 37 -5.95 12.49 -9.46
CA ALA A 37 -5.61 12.87 -8.09
C ALA A 37 -5.40 11.66 -7.18
N GLY A 38 -6.00 10.53 -7.53
CA GLY A 38 -5.96 9.33 -6.71
C GLY A 38 -6.79 9.46 -5.44
N MET A 39 -6.95 8.35 -4.73
CA MET A 39 -7.62 8.34 -3.44
C MET A 39 -6.97 7.29 -2.55
N LEU A 40 -6.56 7.69 -1.36
CA LEU A 40 -5.99 6.79 -0.35
C LEU A 40 -6.75 7.00 0.94
N ILE A 41 -7.28 5.92 1.53
CA ILE A 41 -8.05 6.00 2.76
C ILE A 41 -7.46 5.03 3.78
N ASN A 42 -7.02 5.58 4.92
CA ASN A 42 -6.71 4.78 6.10
C ASN A 42 -7.97 4.73 6.95
N ASN A 43 -8.61 3.58 6.98
CA ASN A 43 -9.83 3.39 7.76
C ASN A 43 -9.63 2.40 8.91
N THR A 44 -8.44 2.42 9.50
CA THR A 44 -8.10 1.61 10.67
C THR A 44 -8.79 2.13 11.93
N PHE A 45 -8.91 3.45 12.05
CA PHE A 45 -9.40 4.10 13.26
C PHE A 45 -10.88 4.44 13.16
N SER A 46 -11.46 5.01 14.24
CA SER A 46 -12.89 5.32 14.29
C SER A 46 -13.33 6.32 13.21
N LYS A 47 -12.41 7.18 12.76
CA LYS A 47 -12.68 8.13 11.68
C LYS A 47 -11.72 7.85 10.51
N PRO A 48 -12.22 7.85 9.28
CA PRO A 48 -11.36 7.66 8.13
C PRO A 48 -10.42 8.85 7.93
N ILE A 49 -9.20 8.56 7.50
CA ILE A 49 -8.24 9.58 7.09
C ILE A 49 -8.10 9.45 5.57
N THR A 50 -8.55 10.45 4.84
CA THR A 50 -8.64 10.42 3.38
C THR A 50 -7.65 11.39 2.76
N PHE A 51 -6.95 10.94 1.72
CA PHE A 51 -5.95 11.73 1.00
C PHE A 51 -6.15 11.62 -0.49
N THR A 52 -5.77 12.68 -1.22
CA THR A 52 -5.31 12.52 -2.60
C THR A 52 -3.86 12.03 -2.56
N ALA A 53 -3.31 11.58 -3.69
CA ALA A 53 -1.90 11.18 -3.74
C ALA A 53 -0.98 12.32 -3.30
N GLU A 54 -1.25 13.56 -3.75
CA GLU A 54 -0.47 14.73 -3.36
C GLU A 54 -0.54 14.99 -1.85
N ASN A 55 -1.74 14.95 -1.27
CA ASN A 55 -1.92 15.18 0.17
C ASN A 55 -1.29 14.08 1.00
N PHE A 56 -1.30 12.85 0.49
CA PHE A 56 -0.65 11.74 1.16
C PHE A 56 0.87 11.96 1.25
N VAL A 57 1.48 12.38 0.15
CA VAL A 57 2.91 12.69 0.12
C VAL A 57 3.24 13.80 1.12
N LYS A 58 2.43 14.87 1.14
CA LYS A 58 2.62 15.99 2.07
C LYS A 58 2.50 15.55 3.52
N ALA A 59 1.53 14.66 3.82
CA ALA A 59 1.35 14.14 5.17
C ALA A 59 2.56 13.31 5.62
N MET A 60 3.09 12.47 4.74
CA MET A 60 4.29 11.69 5.03
C MET A 60 5.50 12.60 5.26
N GLU A 61 5.69 13.59 4.40
CA GLU A 61 6.78 14.57 4.55
C GLU A 61 6.69 15.31 5.89
N SER A 62 5.48 15.70 6.29
CA SER A 62 5.22 16.41 7.53
C SER A 62 5.57 15.56 8.75
N GLN A 63 5.21 14.29 8.75
CA GLN A 63 5.52 13.37 9.85
C GLN A 63 7.03 13.15 10.02
N VAL A 64 7.76 13.11 8.91
CA VAL A 64 9.21 13.00 8.95
C VAL A 64 9.83 14.29 9.48
N ALA A 65 9.38 15.44 8.98
CA ALA A 65 9.92 16.75 9.39
C ALA A 65 9.66 17.04 10.87
N ASP A 66 8.51 16.61 11.40
CA ASP A 66 8.15 16.82 12.81
C ASP A 66 8.83 15.81 13.75
N GLY A 67 9.56 14.84 13.22
CA GLY A 67 10.17 13.79 14.01
C GLY A 67 9.19 12.73 14.52
N ALA A 68 7.94 12.76 14.08
CA ALA A 68 6.94 11.77 14.47
C ALA A 68 7.23 10.39 13.87
N MET A 69 7.96 10.35 12.76
CA MET A 69 8.31 9.11 12.08
C MET A 69 9.77 9.17 11.62
N GLU A 70 10.62 8.36 12.25
CA GLU A 70 12.04 8.31 11.94
C GLU A 70 12.39 7.23 10.92
N GLN A 71 11.56 6.18 10.87
CA GLN A 71 11.63 5.15 9.85
C GLN A 71 10.26 4.52 9.67
N PHE A 72 10.03 3.96 8.51
CA PHE A 72 8.83 3.21 8.20
C PHE A 72 9.13 2.23 7.08
N MET A 73 8.90 0.96 7.33
CA MET A 73 9.09 -0.10 6.35
C MET A 73 7.79 -0.84 6.19
N GLN A 74 7.27 -0.91 4.97
CA GLN A 74 6.06 -1.65 4.67
C GLN A 74 6.29 -2.52 3.44
N ARG A 75 5.78 -3.74 3.48
CA ARG A 75 5.90 -4.66 2.35
C ARG A 75 4.66 -5.51 2.21
N GLU A 76 4.44 -5.98 1.00
CA GLU A 76 3.37 -6.92 0.71
C GLU A 76 3.82 -8.34 1.07
N LEU A 77 2.96 -9.05 1.78
CA LEU A 77 3.18 -10.47 2.13
C LEU A 77 2.49 -11.41 1.16
N HIS A 78 1.25 -11.09 0.80
CA HIS A 78 0.42 -11.90 -0.09
C HIS A 78 -0.44 -11.00 -0.95
N ALA A 79 -0.79 -11.47 -2.15
CA ALA A 79 -1.62 -10.71 -3.05
C ALA A 79 -2.55 -11.62 -3.85
N ASN A 80 -3.77 -11.13 -4.06
CA ASN A 80 -4.73 -11.73 -4.97
C ASN A 80 -5.23 -10.63 -5.90
N THR A 81 -4.99 -10.78 -7.19
CA THR A 81 -5.33 -9.78 -8.20
C THR A 81 -6.34 -10.36 -9.18
N GLU A 82 -7.37 -9.59 -9.49
CA GLU A 82 -8.36 -9.94 -10.49
C GLU A 82 -8.45 -8.82 -11.52
N ILE A 83 -8.47 -9.19 -12.79
CA ILE A 83 -8.48 -8.24 -13.91
C ILE A 83 -9.67 -8.56 -14.80
N PHE A 84 -10.42 -7.54 -15.18
CA PHE A 84 -11.42 -7.65 -16.22
C PHE A 84 -11.30 -6.45 -17.17
N GLY A 85 -10.90 -6.73 -18.42
CA GLY A 85 -10.68 -5.65 -19.38
C GLY A 85 -9.61 -4.67 -18.90
N LYS A 86 -10.01 -3.43 -18.69
CA LYS A 86 -9.13 -2.33 -18.31
C LYS A 86 -9.29 -1.89 -16.86
N VAL A 87 -9.88 -2.74 -16.03
CA VAL A 87 -10.00 -2.49 -14.59
C VAL A 87 -9.50 -3.71 -13.84
N ALA A 88 -8.98 -3.46 -12.64
CA ALA A 88 -8.47 -4.52 -11.79
C ALA A 88 -8.59 -4.13 -10.32
N HIS A 89 -8.59 -5.15 -9.46
CA HIS A 89 -8.42 -4.93 -8.05
C HIS A 89 -7.42 -5.93 -7.48
N ARG A 90 -6.85 -5.57 -6.33
CA ARG A 90 -5.88 -6.42 -5.64
C ARG A 90 -6.16 -6.39 -4.17
N ILE A 91 -6.19 -7.58 -3.58
CA ILE A 91 -6.23 -7.75 -2.12
C ILE A 91 -4.78 -7.91 -1.70
N SER A 92 -4.23 -6.86 -1.09
CA SER A 92 -2.82 -6.79 -0.74
C SER A 92 -2.66 -6.89 0.78
N VAL A 93 -2.12 -8.01 1.25
CA VAL A 93 -1.84 -8.21 2.67
C VAL A 93 -0.45 -7.66 2.93
N TYR A 94 -0.34 -6.73 3.88
CA TYR A 94 0.93 -6.06 4.20
C TYR A 94 1.32 -6.29 5.65
N GLU A 95 2.60 -6.07 5.93
CA GLU A 95 3.11 -5.85 7.28
C GLU A 95 3.96 -4.60 7.29
N TYR A 96 4.13 -3.97 8.45
CA TYR A 96 4.95 -2.77 8.56
C TYR A 96 5.69 -2.69 9.88
N ASN A 97 6.70 -1.83 9.93
CA ASN A 97 7.54 -1.61 11.09
C ASN A 97 7.99 -0.14 11.15
N PHE A 98 7.74 0.54 12.26
CA PHE A 98 8.26 1.89 12.51
C PHE A 98 9.52 1.89 13.36
N ALA A 99 9.81 0.77 14.04
CA ALA A 99 10.87 0.71 15.02
C ALA A 99 12.18 0.36 14.34
N ASP A 100 13.28 0.86 14.89
CA ASP A 100 14.62 0.50 14.46
C ASP A 100 15.15 -0.72 15.20
N HIS A 101 14.30 -1.42 15.93
CA HIS A 101 14.60 -2.66 16.60
C HIS A 101 13.60 -3.75 16.18
N GLU A 102 14.01 -4.99 16.31
CA GLU A 102 13.19 -6.13 15.96
C GLU A 102 11.98 -6.26 16.86
N MET A 103 10.80 -6.52 16.27
CA MET A 103 9.57 -6.77 17.01
C MET A 103 9.20 -8.23 16.90
N PRO A 104 8.65 -8.84 17.98
CA PRO A 104 8.24 -10.25 17.94
C PRO A 104 7.18 -10.53 16.85
N LYS A 105 6.29 -9.58 16.63
CA LYS A 105 5.26 -9.69 15.61
C LYS A 105 5.01 -8.30 15.02
N LEU A 106 5.16 -8.19 13.71
CA LEU A 106 4.88 -6.95 13.02
C LEU A 106 3.38 -6.76 12.83
N PRO A 107 2.87 -5.53 12.95
CA PRO A 107 1.48 -5.24 12.59
C PRO A 107 1.23 -5.53 11.12
N ARG A 108 0.03 -6.04 10.83
CA ARG A 108 -0.41 -6.44 9.50
C ARG A 108 -1.74 -5.81 9.20
N GLY A 109 -2.09 -5.80 7.92
CA GLY A 109 -3.41 -5.36 7.50
C GLY A 109 -3.69 -5.76 6.06
N ILE A 110 -4.81 -5.27 5.56
CA ILE A 110 -5.20 -5.47 4.16
C ILE A 110 -5.41 -4.13 3.50
N ASN A 111 -4.84 -3.99 2.31
CA ASN A 111 -5.03 -2.86 1.43
C ASN A 111 -5.81 -3.35 0.21
N PHE A 112 -6.99 -2.80 -0.03
CA PHE A 112 -7.77 -3.07 -1.22
C PHE A 112 -7.41 -2.01 -2.26
N ILE A 113 -6.76 -2.42 -3.34
CA ILE A 113 -6.22 -1.51 -4.34
C ILE A 113 -6.98 -1.69 -5.65
N GLN A 114 -7.43 -0.59 -6.25
CA GLN A 114 -8.06 -0.59 -7.57
C GLN A 114 -7.11 0.00 -8.59
N PHE A 115 -7.13 -0.57 -9.79
CA PHE A 115 -6.27 -0.15 -10.90
C PHE A 115 -7.10 0.07 -12.15
N VAL A 116 -6.63 0.99 -13.00
CA VAL A 116 -7.22 1.23 -14.32
C VAL A 116 -6.10 1.24 -15.35
N GLN A 117 -6.42 0.74 -16.55
CA GLN A 117 -5.47 0.78 -17.68
C GLN A 117 -5.82 1.97 -18.56
N ILE A 118 -4.86 2.88 -18.71
CA ILE A 118 -5.01 4.12 -19.47
C ILE A 118 -3.92 4.14 -20.54
N GLU A 119 -4.32 4.22 -21.81
CA GLU A 119 -3.38 4.28 -22.94
C GLU A 119 -2.36 3.12 -22.91
N GLY A 120 -2.86 1.92 -22.58
CA GLY A 120 -2.03 0.72 -22.55
C GLY A 120 -1.24 0.51 -21.26
N HIS A 121 -1.32 1.40 -20.29
CA HIS A 121 -0.57 1.30 -19.04
C HIS A 121 -1.48 1.31 -17.83
N TRP A 122 -1.17 0.44 -16.88
CA TRP A 122 -1.90 0.39 -15.62
C TRP A 122 -1.47 1.53 -14.70
N ARG A 123 -2.46 2.05 -13.93
CA ARG A 123 -2.24 3.05 -12.90
C ARG A 123 -3.08 2.68 -11.70
N ILE A 124 -2.64 3.09 -10.52
CA ILE A 124 -3.45 2.95 -9.31
C ILE A 124 -4.54 4.01 -9.34
N LEU A 125 -5.79 3.59 -9.11
CA LEU A 125 -6.92 4.52 -9.01
C LEU A 125 -7.17 4.93 -7.57
N SER A 126 -7.22 3.93 -6.68
CA SER A 126 -7.55 4.14 -5.27
C SER A 126 -7.04 3.00 -4.43
N MET A 127 -6.91 3.25 -3.14
CA MET A 127 -6.66 2.21 -2.15
C MET A 127 -7.31 2.58 -0.83
N ALA A 128 -7.78 1.56 -0.12
CA ALA A 128 -8.34 1.70 1.20
C ALA A 128 -7.80 0.57 2.06
N TRP A 129 -7.27 0.90 3.24
CA TRP A 129 -6.66 -0.12 4.09
C TRP A 129 -7.14 -0.02 5.52
N SER A 130 -7.02 -1.16 6.19
CA SER A 130 -7.33 -1.31 7.60
C SER A 130 -6.34 -2.29 8.21
N ASP A 131 -5.79 -1.93 9.35
CA ASP A 131 -4.91 -2.82 10.09
C ASP A 131 -5.69 -3.92 10.78
N GLU A 132 -5.07 -5.08 10.90
CA GLU A 132 -5.62 -6.20 11.63
C GLU A 132 -5.70 -5.88 13.13
N ASN A 133 -6.78 -6.30 13.77
CA ASN A 133 -6.91 -6.23 15.23
C ASN A 133 -7.75 -7.41 15.73
N GLU A 134 -7.98 -7.48 17.03
CA GLU A 134 -8.71 -8.59 17.63
C GLU A 134 -10.16 -8.72 17.12
N GLY A 135 -10.75 -7.61 16.70
CA GLY A 135 -12.13 -7.59 16.19
C GLY A 135 -12.25 -8.10 14.77
N HIS A 136 -11.17 -8.06 14.01
CA HIS A 136 -11.14 -8.57 12.63
C HIS A 136 -9.73 -9.01 12.27
N LEU A 137 -9.59 -10.32 12.17
CA LEU A 137 -8.34 -10.96 11.77
C LEU A 137 -8.34 -11.14 10.25
N ILE A 138 -7.14 -11.17 9.68
CA ILE A 138 -7.00 -11.44 8.25
C ILE A 138 -7.48 -12.86 7.98
N PRO A 139 -8.45 -13.06 7.07
CA PRO A 139 -8.89 -14.41 6.69
C PRO A 139 -7.73 -15.23 6.11
N GLU A 140 -7.68 -16.51 6.48
CA GLU A 140 -6.62 -17.40 6.02
C GLU A 140 -6.55 -17.48 4.49
N GLU A 141 -7.69 -17.38 3.80
CA GLU A 141 -7.73 -17.40 2.34
C GLU A 141 -6.92 -16.30 1.69
N TYR A 142 -6.69 -15.18 2.39
CA TYR A 142 -5.88 -14.07 1.89
C TYR A 142 -4.38 -14.22 2.22
N LEU A 143 -4.03 -15.22 2.98
CA LEU A 143 -2.63 -15.49 3.35
C LEU A 143 -1.96 -16.51 2.41
N ILE A 144 -2.64 -16.89 1.34
CA ILE A 144 -2.09 -17.75 0.29
C ILE A 144 -2.31 -17.10 -1.06
N ASN A 145 -1.32 -17.18 -1.93
CA ASN A 145 -1.44 -16.66 -3.28
C ASN A 145 -2.37 -17.56 -4.11
N ARG A 146 -3.30 -16.92 -4.83
CA ARG A 146 -4.32 -17.64 -5.60
C ARG A 146 -3.69 -18.60 -6.63
N LEU A 147 -2.54 -18.23 -7.19
CA LEU A 147 -1.83 -19.06 -8.16
C LEU A 147 -1.33 -20.39 -7.59
N GLU A 148 -1.17 -20.49 -6.28
CA GLU A 148 -0.70 -21.70 -5.60
C GLU A 148 -1.81 -22.73 -5.42
N ARG A 149 -3.04 -22.38 -5.79
CA ARG A 149 -4.19 -23.27 -5.63
C ARG A 149 -4.39 -24.24 -6.81
N PHE A 150 -3.58 -24.10 -7.84
CA PHE A 150 -3.70 -24.93 -9.03
C PHE A 150 -2.73 -26.12 -9.01
#